data_ea15d1b0882b59d8db14fe64bab6033e
#
_entry.id   ea15d1b0882b59d8db14fe64bab6033e
#
_cell.length_a   1.000
_cell.length_b   1.000
_cell.length_c   1.000
_cell.angle_alpha   90.00
_cell.angle_beta   90.00
_cell.angle_gamma   90.00
#
_symmetry.space_group_name_H-M   'P 1'
#
loop_
_entity.id
_entity.type
_entity.pdbx_description
1 polymer ?
#
loop_
_entity_poly.entity_id
_entity_poly.type
_entity_poly.pdbx_seq_one_letter_code
_entity_poly.pdbx_strand_id
1 'polypeptide(L)'
;MKIVFLGNMNNLPYYIAKGLQKKGFDITFIVDADKTFLLDRPESWDNEFKSGYPNWIIEHQLGSKMRTFKFAFPGLCFKKRINYLNSFDAVILNGHWISLGGFLKKEILIANIFAGYDLDILADFKQVNIFHKSLKQSGGIVNRMMPFFLADIVFKRLIGFQRKGIQRAAMVNYYPTGINPESDELLNNIKARQKFKRLELRGFDCDKFPYRAPREQKSFVILNIIRFFYLNNRNSNKRNDIMIKGIGSFLKTNKINLGEVEIIFFNKGEDLAAAKELCNLHGLTPFIKWKPQVSVEELSLYFESCDVAFDQLGEQWVGAGLFSMLTGRPLIANGRPEIFEKITNEVSPVCQAKTADEVELWLTKLYTQRHLITEIGKASREYVLRHYNLDNTVNYFANFFQQNNNTAIA
;
A
#
# COMPACT_ATOMS: atom_id res chain seq x y z
N MET A 1 -15.36 16.24 18.88
CA MET A 1 -13.95 16.34 18.41
C MET A 1 -13.96 16.60 16.92
N LYS A 2 -13.30 17.69 16.51
CA LYS A 2 -13.10 18.07 15.11
C LYS A 2 -11.79 17.51 14.60
N ILE A 3 -11.85 16.69 13.57
CA ILE A 3 -10.69 15.96 13.05
C ILE A 3 -10.46 16.34 11.59
N VAL A 4 -9.22 16.68 11.23
CA VAL A 4 -8.86 16.96 9.84
C VAL A 4 -7.83 15.97 9.32
N PHE A 5 -8.04 15.50 8.10
CA PHE A 5 -7.09 14.68 7.34
C PHE A 5 -6.41 15.54 6.27
N LEU A 6 -5.11 15.41 6.14
CA LEU A 6 -4.30 16.08 5.12
C LEU A 6 -3.30 15.13 4.49
N GLY A 7 -3.46 14.92 3.18
CA GLY A 7 -2.74 13.92 2.39
C GLY A 7 -3.54 12.63 2.22
N ASN A 8 -3.35 11.97 1.06
CA ASN A 8 -4.14 10.80 0.68
C ASN A 8 -3.35 9.79 -0.19
N MET A 9 -2.09 9.53 0.15
CA MET A 9 -1.29 8.57 -0.62
C MET A 9 -1.96 7.19 -0.65
N ASN A 10 -2.12 6.66 -1.86
CA ASN A 10 -2.76 5.37 -2.12
C ASN A 10 -4.19 5.26 -1.53
N ASN A 11 -4.87 6.37 -1.36
CA ASN A 11 -6.23 6.48 -0.84
C ASN A 11 -6.47 5.84 0.56
N LEU A 12 -5.41 5.55 1.30
CA LEU A 12 -5.49 4.95 2.63
C LEU A 12 -6.18 5.86 3.66
N PRO A 13 -5.80 7.16 3.78
CA PRO A 13 -6.44 8.08 4.72
C PRO A 13 -7.93 8.29 4.43
N TYR A 14 -8.34 8.28 3.16
CA TYR A 14 -9.73 8.50 2.77
C TYR A 14 -10.67 7.45 3.36
N TYR A 15 -10.36 6.16 3.27
CA TYR A 15 -11.22 5.12 3.80
C TYR A 15 -11.40 5.23 5.31
N ILE A 16 -10.34 5.58 6.03
CA ILE A 16 -10.40 5.79 7.49
C ILE A 16 -11.26 7.01 7.81
N ALA A 17 -11.09 8.12 7.08
CA ALA A 17 -11.89 9.33 7.22
C ALA A 17 -13.38 9.06 6.99
N LYS A 18 -13.73 8.35 5.88
CA LYS A 18 -15.09 7.94 5.55
C LYS A 18 -15.71 7.07 6.65
N GLY A 19 -14.95 6.12 7.19
CA GLY A 19 -15.41 5.27 8.29
C GLY A 19 -15.64 6.03 9.59
N LEU A 20 -14.74 6.95 9.96
CA LEU A 20 -14.94 7.81 11.14
C LEU A 20 -16.12 8.77 10.98
N GLN A 21 -16.32 9.34 9.80
CA GLN A 21 -17.46 10.19 9.49
C GLN A 21 -18.77 9.42 9.67
N LYS A 22 -18.86 8.18 9.17
CA LYS A 22 -20.01 7.30 9.39
C LYS A 22 -20.27 6.99 10.87
N LYS A 23 -19.23 7.03 11.72
CA LYS A 23 -19.33 6.85 13.19
C LYS A 23 -19.69 8.16 13.93
N GLY A 24 -19.96 9.25 13.22
CA GLY A 24 -20.42 10.51 13.81
C GLY A 24 -19.29 11.46 14.25
N PHE A 25 -18.03 11.21 13.87
CA PHE A 25 -16.97 12.19 14.09
C PHE A 25 -17.12 13.37 13.12
N ASP A 26 -16.79 14.58 13.59
CA ASP A 26 -16.75 15.80 12.78
C ASP A 26 -15.45 15.80 11.94
N ILE A 27 -15.55 15.29 10.72
CA ILE A 27 -14.41 15.05 9.82
C ILE A 27 -14.33 16.13 8.75
N THR A 28 -13.14 16.68 8.56
CA THR A 28 -12.76 17.42 7.36
C THR A 28 -11.65 16.65 6.64
N PHE A 29 -11.85 16.36 5.37
CA PHE A 29 -10.85 15.66 4.54
C PHE A 29 -10.35 16.58 3.44
N ILE A 30 -9.04 16.86 3.40
CA ILE A 30 -8.43 17.78 2.44
C ILE A 30 -7.70 16.99 1.36
N VAL A 31 -8.19 17.12 0.12
CA VAL A 31 -7.60 16.51 -1.09
C VAL A 31 -6.80 17.54 -1.88
N ASP A 32 -5.73 17.08 -2.55
CA ASP A 32 -5.02 17.91 -3.52
C ASP A 32 -5.84 18.00 -4.83
N ALA A 33 -6.03 19.21 -5.33
CA ALA A 33 -6.67 19.46 -6.62
C ALA A 33 -5.79 19.01 -7.82
N ASP A 34 -4.52 18.69 -7.59
CA ASP A 34 -3.62 18.15 -8.62
C ASP A 34 -4.02 16.71 -8.97
N LYS A 35 -4.48 16.53 -10.21
CA LYS A 35 -4.92 15.24 -10.76
C LYS A 35 -3.77 14.38 -11.29
N THR A 36 -2.52 14.77 -11.10
CA THR A 36 -1.35 14.02 -11.58
C THR A 36 -1.26 12.62 -10.96
N PHE A 37 -1.72 12.48 -9.69
CA PHE A 37 -1.71 11.22 -8.96
C PHE A 37 -3.14 10.72 -8.74
N LEU A 38 -3.71 10.08 -9.75
CA LEU A 38 -5.09 9.58 -9.71
C LEU A 38 -5.35 8.61 -8.55
N LEU A 39 -4.37 7.78 -8.17
CA LEU A 39 -4.51 6.83 -7.07
C LEU A 39 -4.65 7.51 -5.69
N ASP A 40 -4.26 8.77 -5.58
CA ASP A 40 -4.38 9.57 -4.35
C ASP A 40 -5.74 10.30 -4.26
N ARG A 41 -6.66 10.01 -5.18
CA ARG A 41 -7.93 10.69 -5.28
C ARG A 41 -9.11 9.77 -4.93
N PRO A 42 -10.04 10.20 -4.06
CA PRO A 42 -11.20 9.39 -3.65
C PRO A 42 -12.02 8.84 -4.82
N GLU A 43 -12.25 9.64 -5.87
CA GLU A 43 -13.04 9.23 -7.04
C GLU A 43 -12.40 8.12 -7.88
N SER A 44 -11.12 7.86 -7.71
CA SER A 44 -10.45 6.73 -8.38
C SER A 44 -10.81 5.36 -7.76
N TRP A 45 -11.39 5.39 -6.57
CA TRP A 45 -11.75 4.21 -5.78
C TRP A 45 -13.24 4.17 -5.43
N ASP A 46 -13.93 5.30 -5.53
CA ASP A 46 -15.32 5.45 -5.12
C ASP A 46 -16.11 6.24 -6.18
N ASN A 47 -16.90 5.51 -6.96
CA ASN A 47 -17.65 6.07 -8.09
C ASN A 47 -18.70 7.10 -7.67
N GLU A 48 -19.13 7.10 -6.39
CA GLU A 48 -20.10 8.07 -5.88
C GLU A 48 -19.60 9.52 -5.99
N PHE A 49 -18.29 9.75 -6.09
CA PHE A 49 -17.71 11.10 -6.16
C PHE A 49 -17.39 11.58 -7.57
N LYS A 50 -17.76 10.85 -8.61
CA LYS A 50 -17.61 11.31 -10.00
C LYS A 50 -18.40 12.58 -10.31
N SER A 51 -19.51 12.81 -9.57
CA SER A 51 -20.36 14.01 -9.67
C SER A 51 -19.96 15.16 -8.74
N GLY A 52 -18.96 14.98 -7.88
CA GLY A 52 -18.47 15.97 -6.93
C GLY A 52 -18.30 15.43 -5.51
N TYR A 53 -17.63 16.20 -4.67
CA TYR A 53 -17.41 15.80 -3.28
C TYR A 53 -18.50 16.30 -2.34
N PRO A 54 -18.82 15.56 -1.28
CA PRO A 54 -19.68 16.03 -0.20
C PRO A 54 -18.95 17.13 0.63
N ASN A 55 -19.71 17.88 1.41
CA ASN A 55 -19.20 19.07 2.15
C ASN A 55 -18.02 18.79 3.11
N TRP A 56 -17.85 17.55 3.56
CA TRP A 56 -16.75 17.19 4.45
C TRP A 56 -15.44 16.92 3.71
N ILE A 57 -15.46 16.83 2.36
CA ILE A 57 -14.26 16.72 1.52
C ILE A 57 -13.99 18.06 0.83
N ILE A 58 -12.84 18.65 1.12
CA ILE A 58 -12.46 19.95 0.59
C ILE A 58 -11.31 19.79 -0.38
N GLU A 59 -11.50 20.25 -1.62
CA GLU A 59 -10.45 20.26 -2.63
C GLU A 59 -9.64 21.54 -2.53
N HIS A 60 -8.32 21.42 -2.35
CA HIS A 60 -7.42 22.54 -2.31
C HIS A 60 -6.27 22.36 -3.30
N GLN A 61 -5.91 23.44 -4.00
CA GLN A 61 -4.67 23.46 -4.75
C GLN A 61 -3.48 23.49 -3.78
N LEU A 62 -2.87 22.34 -3.57
CA LEU A 62 -1.71 22.20 -2.69
C LEU A 62 -0.39 22.48 -3.43
N GLY A 63 -0.44 22.59 -4.76
CA GLY A 63 0.60 23.09 -5.64
C GLY A 63 1.77 22.13 -5.83
N SER A 64 1.78 21.41 -6.95
CA SER A 64 2.88 20.50 -7.35
C SER A 64 4.19 21.22 -7.64
N LYS A 65 4.12 22.46 -8.14
CA LYS A 65 5.31 23.25 -8.47
C LYS A 65 6.11 23.57 -7.21
N MET A 66 7.41 23.25 -7.23
CA MET A 66 8.35 23.46 -6.14
C MET A 66 7.97 22.75 -4.82
N ARG A 67 7.28 21.60 -4.89
CA ARG A 67 6.84 20.85 -3.70
C ARG A 67 7.99 20.63 -2.70
N THR A 68 9.11 20.12 -3.15
CA THR A 68 10.29 19.85 -2.29
C THR A 68 10.77 21.10 -1.56
N PHE A 69 10.86 22.25 -2.25
CA PHE A 69 11.27 23.51 -1.64
C PHE A 69 10.26 23.99 -0.60
N LYS A 70 8.96 23.94 -0.91
CA LYS A 70 7.90 24.34 0.03
C LYS A 70 7.96 23.54 1.34
N PHE A 71 8.17 22.23 1.26
CA PHE A 71 8.28 21.36 2.42
C PHE A 71 9.64 21.46 3.15
N ALA A 72 10.66 22.02 2.53
CA ALA A 72 11.89 22.43 3.21
C ALA A 72 11.74 23.74 4.03
N PHE A 73 10.67 24.52 3.77
CA PHE A 73 10.38 25.77 4.48
C PHE A 73 8.89 25.85 4.88
N PRO A 74 8.36 24.86 5.63
CA PRO A 74 6.92 24.72 5.84
C PRO A 74 6.33 25.89 6.64
N GLY A 75 7.03 26.42 7.64
CA GLY A 75 6.56 27.55 8.44
C GLY A 75 6.34 28.83 7.63
N LEU A 76 7.12 29.01 6.54
CA LEU A 76 6.95 30.15 5.62
C LEU A 76 5.88 29.84 4.56
N CYS A 77 6.02 28.71 3.88
CA CYS A 77 5.20 28.39 2.70
C CYS A 77 3.78 27.94 3.05
N PHE A 78 3.56 27.38 4.24
CA PHE A 78 2.27 26.82 4.66
C PHE A 78 1.68 27.51 5.90
N LYS A 79 2.07 28.73 6.23
CA LYS A 79 1.60 29.46 7.42
C LYS A 79 0.06 29.48 7.53
N LYS A 80 -0.64 29.81 6.45
CA LYS A 80 -2.12 29.82 6.44
C LYS A 80 -2.68 28.40 6.70
N ARG A 81 -2.07 27.37 6.14
CA ARG A 81 -2.47 25.99 6.33
C ARG A 81 -2.25 25.53 7.77
N ILE A 82 -1.09 25.83 8.33
CA ILE A 82 -0.76 25.52 9.73
C ILE A 82 -1.78 26.18 10.66
N ASN A 83 -2.12 27.46 10.43
CA ASN A 83 -3.12 28.15 11.22
C ASN A 83 -4.51 27.50 11.09
N TYR A 84 -4.89 27.07 9.90
CA TYR A 84 -6.14 26.34 9.69
C TYR A 84 -6.15 25.00 10.42
N LEU A 85 -5.09 24.21 10.32
CA LEU A 85 -4.97 22.93 11.04
C LEU A 85 -5.02 23.12 12.56
N ASN A 86 -4.53 24.25 13.07
CA ASN A 86 -4.58 24.57 14.50
C ASN A 86 -5.99 24.93 15.04
N SER A 87 -7.02 24.92 14.20
CA SER A 87 -8.42 25.07 14.60
C SER A 87 -9.14 23.74 14.84
N PHE A 88 -8.45 22.62 14.69
CA PHE A 88 -8.96 21.28 14.91
C PHE A 88 -8.41 20.69 16.21
N ASP A 89 -9.15 19.73 16.78
CA ASP A 89 -8.72 19.01 17.98
C ASP A 89 -7.68 17.91 17.62
N ALA A 90 -7.83 17.32 16.45
CA ALA A 90 -6.91 16.29 15.96
C ALA A 90 -6.59 16.46 14.48
N VAL A 91 -5.37 16.11 14.11
CA VAL A 91 -4.85 16.19 12.72
C VAL A 91 -4.22 14.86 12.33
N ILE A 92 -4.69 14.30 11.22
CA ILE A 92 -4.11 13.11 10.60
C ILE A 92 -3.31 13.54 9.38
N LEU A 93 -2.03 13.19 9.36
CA LEU A 93 -1.09 13.58 8.33
C LEU A 93 -0.57 12.36 7.55
N ASN A 94 -0.41 12.55 6.24
CA ASN A 94 0.10 11.51 5.35
C ASN A 94 1.03 12.12 4.29
N GLY A 95 2.02 11.37 3.84
CA GLY A 95 2.97 11.80 2.83
C GLY A 95 3.86 12.96 3.28
N HIS A 96 4.11 13.91 2.40
CA HIS A 96 4.91 15.11 2.69
C HIS A 96 4.28 16.00 3.79
N TRP A 97 2.97 15.91 3.99
CA TRP A 97 2.24 16.74 4.95
C TRP A 97 2.60 16.45 6.40
N ILE A 98 3.18 15.29 6.67
CA ILE A 98 3.70 14.92 7.99
C ILE A 98 4.70 15.98 8.50
N SER A 99 5.46 16.62 7.61
CA SER A 99 6.40 17.68 7.97
C SER A 99 5.76 18.89 8.67
N LEU A 100 4.45 19.11 8.48
CA LEU A 100 3.72 20.19 9.17
C LEU A 100 3.48 19.89 10.65
N GLY A 101 3.48 18.63 11.06
CA GLY A 101 3.22 18.22 12.44
C GLY A 101 4.10 18.90 13.48
N GLY A 102 5.35 19.21 13.11
CA GLY A 102 6.29 19.94 13.98
C GLY A 102 5.94 21.42 14.22
N PHE A 103 4.98 21.98 13.47
CA PHE A 103 4.54 23.39 13.57
C PHE A 103 3.15 23.54 14.18
N LEU A 104 2.46 22.46 14.46
CA LEU A 104 1.15 22.50 15.10
C LEU A 104 1.28 22.78 16.60
N LYS A 105 0.24 23.39 17.18
CA LYS A 105 0.15 23.63 18.62
C LYS A 105 0.30 22.33 19.41
N LYS A 106 0.79 22.43 20.65
CA LYS A 106 1.07 21.26 21.51
C LYS A 106 -0.18 20.45 21.85
N GLU A 107 -1.31 21.12 21.96
CA GLU A 107 -2.62 20.58 22.33
C GLU A 107 -3.23 19.73 21.20
N ILE A 108 -2.79 19.95 19.96
CA ILE A 108 -3.31 19.20 18.81
C ILE A 108 -2.86 17.75 18.87
N LEU A 109 -3.80 16.83 18.85
CA LEU A 109 -3.54 15.39 18.76
C LEU A 109 -3.15 15.02 17.33
N ILE A 110 -1.97 14.45 17.14
CA ILE A 110 -1.45 14.09 15.82
C ILE A 110 -1.38 12.59 15.63
N ALA A 111 -1.92 12.11 14.51
CA ALA A 111 -1.70 10.77 14.01
C ALA A 111 -1.09 10.81 12.61
N ASN A 112 -0.19 9.87 12.31
CA ASN A 112 0.40 9.72 10.97
C ASN A 112 0.00 8.40 10.34
N ILE A 113 -0.42 8.43 9.07
CA ILE A 113 -0.68 7.26 8.26
C ILE A 113 0.44 7.18 7.21
N PHE A 114 1.27 6.15 7.27
CA PHE A 114 2.37 5.97 6.33
C PHE A 114 1.96 5.08 5.15
N ALA A 115 2.36 5.49 3.96
CA ALA A 115 2.23 4.68 2.74
C ALA A 115 3.53 3.93 2.38
N GLY A 116 4.60 4.13 3.14
CA GLY A 116 5.95 3.62 2.93
C GLY A 116 6.92 4.75 2.56
N TYR A 117 6.78 5.35 1.40
CA TYR A 117 7.67 6.41 0.90
C TYR A 117 7.87 7.58 1.89
N ASP A 118 6.85 7.93 2.63
CA ASP A 118 6.82 9.01 3.62
C ASP A 118 7.69 8.76 4.87
N LEU A 119 7.94 7.51 5.21
CA LEU A 119 8.92 7.12 6.23
C LEU A 119 10.24 6.69 5.58
N ASP A 120 10.20 5.72 4.66
CA ASP A 120 11.37 5.02 4.13
C ASP A 120 12.30 5.94 3.33
N ILE A 121 11.74 6.98 2.69
CA ILE A 121 12.48 7.91 1.85
C ILE A 121 12.46 9.32 2.43
N LEU A 122 11.27 9.87 2.77
CA LEU A 122 11.16 11.27 3.19
C LEU A 122 11.67 11.53 4.61
N ALA A 123 11.88 10.51 5.44
CA ALA A 123 12.39 10.66 6.80
C ALA A 123 13.83 10.13 6.98
N ASP A 124 14.44 9.55 5.95
CA ASP A 124 15.77 8.98 6.04
C ASP A 124 16.85 9.86 5.38
N PHE A 125 17.81 10.34 6.16
CA PHE A 125 18.93 11.14 5.66
C PHE A 125 19.84 10.39 4.68
N LYS A 126 19.88 9.05 4.70
CA LYS A 126 20.62 8.23 3.73
C LYS A 126 20.08 8.39 2.31
N GLN A 127 18.83 8.85 2.16
CA GLN A 127 18.15 8.98 0.87
C GLN A 127 18.44 10.30 0.13
N VAL A 128 19.22 11.21 0.69
CA VAL A 128 19.55 12.52 0.05
C VAL A 128 20.10 12.36 -1.36
N ASN A 129 20.92 11.31 -1.60
CA ASN A 129 21.46 11.03 -2.94
C ASN A 129 20.37 10.64 -3.96
N ILE A 130 19.29 9.98 -3.53
CA ILE A 130 18.15 9.65 -4.39
C ILE A 130 17.43 10.92 -4.82
N PHE A 131 17.24 11.86 -3.90
CA PHE A 131 16.65 13.17 -4.20
C PHE A 131 17.50 13.96 -5.20
N HIS A 132 18.82 13.93 -5.07
CA HIS A 132 19.72 14.59 -6.02
C HIS A 132 19.60 13.98 -7.44
N LYS A 133 19.56 12.65 -7.55
CA LYS A 133 19.36 11.97 -8.84
C LYS A 133 18.01 12.35 -9.46
N SER A 134 16.94 12.30 -8.68
CA SER A 134 15.59 12.66 -9.12
C SER A 134 15.52 14.11 -9.57
N LEU A 135 16.15 15.05 -8.86
CA LEU A 135 16.20 16.47 -9.21
C LEU A 135 16.86 16.69 -10.58
N LYS A 136 17.96 15.97 -10.86
CA LYS A 136 18.68 16.05 -12.15
C LYS A 136 17.89 15.43 -13.29
N GLN A 137 17.16 14.36 -13.04
CA GLN A 137 16.45 13.61 -14.11
C GLN A 137 15.10 14.24 -14.45
N SER A 138 14.31 14.66 -13.47
CA SER A 138 12.92 15.10 -13.63
C SER A 138 12.71 16.60 -13.43
N GLY A 139 13.71 17.31 -12.91
CA GLY A 139 13.63 18.74 -12.65
C GLY A 139 13.71 19.58 -13.92
N GLY A 140 12.95 20.68 -13.98
CA GLY A 140 13.13 21.72 -14.99
C GLY A 140 14.55 22.33 -14.96
N ILE A 141 14.86 23.18 -15.94
CA ILE A 141 16.20 23.80 -16.09
C ILE A 141 16.74 24.38 -14.78
N VAL A 142 15.92 25.10 -14.02
CA VAL A 142 16.29 25.70 -12.71
C VAL A 142 16.74 24.62 -11.71
N ASN A 143 16.04 23.52 -11.63
CA ASN A 143 16.37 22.42 -10.71
C ASN A 143 17.66 21.71 -11.12
N ARG A 144 17.90 21.54 -12.43
CA ARG A 144 19.15 20.94 -12.95
C ARG A 144 20.37 21.80 -12.70
N MET A 145 20.20 23.12 -12.68
CA MET A 145 21.26 24.10 -12.43
C MET A 145 21.48 24.37 -10.94
N MET A 146 20.63 23.86 -10.04
CA MET A 146 20.79 24.07 -8.59
C MET A 146 22.14 23.51 -8.11
N PRO A 147 22.97 24.31 -7.45
CA PRO A 147 24.23 23.82 -6.87
C PRO A 147 23.99 22.69 -5.85
N PHE A 148 24.84 21.69 -5.87
CA PHE A 148 24.67 20.49 -5.05
C PHE A 148 24.49 20.80 -3.56
N PHE A 149 25.29 21.75 -3.02
CA PHE A 149 25.21 22.11 -1.61
C PHE A 149 23.87 22.77 -1.23
N LEU A 150 23.25 23.56 -2.13
CA LEU A 150 21.93 24.13 -1.88
C LEU A 150 20.85 23.05 -1.90
N ALA A 151 20.93 22.14 -2.88
CA ALA A 151 20.03 20.99 -2.94
C ALA A 151 20.15 20.13 -1.67
N ASP A 152 21.35 19.88 -1.19
CA ASP A 152 21.60 19.13 0.04
C ASP A 152 20.96 19.78 1.27
N ILE A 153 21.11 21.09 1.43
CA ILE A 153 20.46 21.86 2.51
C ILE A 153 18.94 21.72 2.43
N VAL A 154 18.36 21.89 1.23
CA VAL A 154 16.90 21.80 1.04
C VAL A 154 16.39 20.40 1.40
N PHE A 155 17.05 19.34 0.93
CA PHE A 155 16.64 17.97 1.24
C PHE A 155 16.81 17.61 2.71
N LYS A 156 17.94 17.97 3.33
CA LYS A 156 18.15 17.75 4.77
C LYS A 156 17.12 18.48 5.63
N ARG A 157 16.73 19.69 5.26
CA ARG A 157 15.67 20.42 5.95
C ARG A 157 14.32 19.74 5.80
N LEU A 158 13.95 19.31 4.58
CA LEU A 158 12.72 18.56 4.33
C LEU A 158 12.66 17.31 5.22
N ILE A 159 13.70 16.48 5.20
CA ILE A 159 13.81 15.29 6.03
C ILE A 159 13.73 15.63 7.52
N GLY A 160 14.42 16.69 7.94
CA GLY A 160 14.40 17.16 9.34
C GLY A 160 12.98 17.53 9.81
N PHE A 161 12.20 18.22 8.98
CA PHE A 161 10.81 18.56 9.32
C PHE A 161 9.89 17.34 9.24
N GLN A 162 10.10 16.43 8.30
CA GLN A 162 9.37 15.17 8.25
C GLN A 162 9.58 14.38 9.57
N ARG A 163 10.82 14.23 10.02
CA ARG A 163 11.15 13.58 11.30
C ARG A 163 10.51 14.27 12.50
N LYS A 164 10.49 15.61 12.54
CA LYS A 164 9.81 16.37 13.61
C LYS A 164 8.31 16.10 13.63
N GLY A 165 7.66 16.00 12.47
CA GLY A 165 6.25 15.64 12.37
C GLY A 165 5.97 14.20 12.82
N ILE A 166 6.83 13.26 12.46
CA ILE A 166 6.76 11.88 12.96
C ILE A 166 6.94 11.85 14.48
N GLN A 167 7.93 12.56 15.01
CA GLN A 167 8.20 12.63 16.44
C GLN A 167 6.98 13.12 17.24
N ARG A 168 6.25 14.12 16.72
CA ARG A 168 5.06 14.71 17.36
C ARG A 168 3.84 13.80 17.38
N ALA A 169 3.75 12.81 16.49
CA ALA A 169 2.57 11.95 16.39
C ALA A 169 2.41 11.06 17.63
N ALA A 170 1.22 11.05 18.24
CA ALA A 170 0.86 10.14 19.31
C ALA A 170 0.48 8.74 18.82
N MET A 171 0.12 8.63 17.53
CA MET A 171 -0.18 7.37 16.86
C MET A 171 0.42 7.35 15.46
N VAL A 172 0.86 6.17 15.04
CA VAL A 172 1.30 5.89 13.67
C VAL A 172 0.61 4.64 13.13
N ASN A 173 0.22 4.67 11.86
CA ASN A 173 -0.16 3.47 11.12
C ASN A 173 0.93 3.16 10.11
N TYR A 174 1.60 2.02 10.27
CA TYR A 174 2.69 1.57 9.40
C TYR A 174 2.66 0.06 9.25
N TYR A 175 3.43 -0.48 8.33
CA TYR A 175 3.55 -1.92 8.11
C TYR A 175 3.89 -2.67 9.40
N PRO A 176 3.53 -3.97 9.47
CA PRO A 176 3.94 -4.83 10.57
C PRO A 176 5.44 -4.78 10.84
N THR A 177 5.79 -4.82 12.12
CA THR A 177 7.19 -4.86 12.56
C THR A 177 7.91 -6.08 11.97
N GLY A 178 9.06 -5.86 11.35
CA GLY A 178 9.85 -6.89 10.66
C GLY A 178 9.64 -6.98 9.15
N ILE A 179 8.61 -6.34 8.59
CA ILE A 179 8.43 -6.24 7.12
C ILE A 179 9.52 -5.37 6.50
N ASN A 180 9.88 -4.29 7.16
CA ASN A 180 10.94 -3.38 6.73
C ASN A 180 11.82 -2.99 7.93
N PRO A 181 12.81 -3.83 8.28
CA PRO A 181 13.63 -3.64 9.49
C PRO A 181 14.36 -2.28 9.54
N GLU A 182 14.84 -1.78 8.39
CA GLU A 182 15.51 -0.47 8.33
C GLU A 182 14.57 0.68 8.71
N SER A 183 13.34 0.62 8.22
CA SER A 183 12.31 1.63 8.53
C SER A 183 11.76 1.48 9.95
N ASP A 184 11.71 0.27 10.47
CA ASP A 184 11.37 0.03 11.89
C ASP A 184 12.42 0.65 12.81
N GLU A 185 13.70 0.44 12.50
CA GLU A 185 14.81 1.08 13.23
C GLU A 185 14.73 2.61 13.12
N LEU A 186 14.50 3.13 11.91
CA LEU A 186 14.35 4.56 11.68
C LEU A 186 13.19 5.16 12.51
N LEU A 187 12.03 4.51 12.49
CA LEU A 187 10.86 4.93 13.26
C LEU A 187 11.14 4.91 14.77
N ASN A 188 11.73 3.82 15.27
CA ASN A 188 12.10 3.68 16.67
C ASN A 188 13.11 4.75 17.09
N ASN A 189 14.11 5.06 16.27
CA ASN A 189 15.09 6.13 16.53
C ASN A 189 14.43 7.51 16.57
N ILE A 190 13.50 7.82 15.66
CA ILE A 190 12.76 9.08 15.66
C ILE A 190 11.88 9.18 16.92
N LYS A 191 11.27 8.09 17.36
CA LYS A 191 10.32 8.02 18.47
C LYS A 191 10.95 7.68 19.82
N ALA A 192 12.26 7.50 19.91
CA ALA A 192 12.95 6.96 21.09
C ALA A 192 12.63 7.66 22.43
N ARG A 193 12.20 8.93 22.40
CA ARG A 193 11.88 9.73 23.60
C ARG A 193 10.39 9.93 23.87
N GLN A 194 9.52 9.25 23.10
CA GLN A 194 8.07 9.46 23.18
C GLN A 194 7.29 8.17 23.09
N LYS A 195 6.30 7.99 23.95
CA LYS A 195 5.32 6.91 23.81
C LYS A 195 4.41 7.21 22.62
N PHE A 196 4.13 6.19 21.82
CA PHE A 196 3.19 6.26 20.73
C PHE A 196 2.47 4.92 20.55
N LYS A 197 1.30 4.97 19.92
CA LYS A 197 0.59 3.76 19.49
C LYS A 197 0.95 3.45 18.04
N ARG A 198 1.18 2.18 17.71
CA ARG A 198 1.39 1.71 16.34
C ARG A 198 0.25 0.78 15.94
N LEU A 199 -0.40 1.11 14.85
CA LEU A 199 -1.34 0.23 14.16
C LEU A 199 -0.60 -0.46 13.01
N GLU A 200 -0.48 -1.77 13.07
CA GLU A 200 0.34 -2.58 12.15
C GLU A 200 -0.48 -3.17 11.02
N LEU A 201 -1.72 -3.56 11.27
CA LEU A 201 -2.60 -4.07 10.23
C LEU A 201 -3.49 -2.94 9.67
N ARG A 202 -3.74 -3.01 8.37
CA ARG A 202 -4.60 -2.08 7.65
C ARG A 202 -5.77 -2.83 7.08
N GLY A 203 -6.95 -2.34 7.37
CA GLY A 203 -8.16 -2.83 6.76
C GLY A 203 -8.47 -2.14 5.43
N PHE A 204 -9.24 -2.82 4.60
CA PHE A 204 -9.83 -2.27 3.40
C PHE A 204 -11.34 -2.54 3.37
N ASP A 205 -12.00 -1.85 2.47
CA ASP A 205 -13.44 -2.04 2.23
C ASP A 205 -13.67 -3.42 1.60
N CYS A 206 -13.99 -4.39 2.46
CA CYS A 206 -14.17 -5.78 2.07
C CYS A 206 -15.43 -5.99 1.20
N ASP A 207 -16.39 -5.07 1.25
CA ASP A 207 -17.65 -5.17 0.49
C ASP A 207 -17.41 -4.95 -1.02
N LYS A 208 -16.31 -4.30 -1.37
CA LYS A 208 -15.90 -4.13 -2.79
C LYS A 208 -15.47 -5.43 -3.46
N PHE A 209 -15.14 -6.46 -2.69
CA PHE A 209 -14.71 -7.75 -3.19
C PHE A 209 -15.59 -8.87 -2.61
N PRO A 210 -16.83 -9.02 -3.08
CA PRO A 210 -17.74 -10.05 -2.59
C PRO A 210 -17.22 -11.44 -2.92
N TYR A 211 -17.56 -12.41 -2.09
CA TYR A 211 -17.27 -13.81 -2.38
C TYR A 211 -17.90 -14.24 -3.71
N ARG A 212 -17.11 -14.94 -4.50
CA ARG A 212 -17.57 -15.61 -5.73
C ARG A 212 -17.11 -17.06 -5.69
N ALA A 213 -18.04 -18.00 -5.77
CA ALA A 213 -17.69 -19.40 -5.88
C ALA A 213 -16.80 -19.62 -7.11
N PRO A 214 -15.75 -20.47 -7.03
CA PRO A 214 -14.99 -20.86 -8.20
C PRO A 214 -15.92 -21.41 -9.28
N ARG A 215 -15.69 -21.02 -10.53
CA ARG A 215 -16.48 -21.50 -11.67
C ARG A 215 -16.00 -22.87 -12.09
N GLU A 216 -16.91 -23.75 -12.48
CA GLU A 216 -16.55 -24.94 -13.24
C GLU A 216 -16.06 -24.48 -14.62
N GLN A 217 -14.78 -24.59 -14.85
CA GLN A 217 -14.16 -24.22 -16.12
C GLN A 217 -13.19 -25.29 -16.59
N LYS A 218 -13.06 -25.41 -17.93
CA LYS A 218 -12.22 -26.44 -18.55
C LYS A 218 -10.74 -26.21 -18.29
N SER A 219 -10.30 -24.96 -18.30
CA SER A 219 -8.90 -24.61 -18.09
C SER A 219 -8.64 -24.15 -16.65
N PHE A 220 -7.44 -24.43 -16.15
CA PHE A 220 -6.94 -23.91 -14.88
C PHE A 220 -6.34 -22.52 -15.10
N VAL A 221 -6.91 -21.50 -14.45
CA VAL A 221 -6.55 -20.11 -14.68
C VAL A 221 -5.65 -19.57 -13.57
N ILE A 222 -4.43 -19.24 -13.94
CA ILE A 222 -3.41 -18.64 -13.07
C ILE A 222 -3.37 -17.13 -13.31
N LEU A 223 -3.50 -16.32 -12.26
CA LEU A 223 -3.51 -14.85 -12.34
C LEU A 223 -2.34 -14.25 -11.58
N ASN A 224 -1.52 -13.44 -12.25
CA ASN A 224 -0.55 -12.57 -11.57
C ASN A 224 -0.99 -11.10 -11.64
N ILE A 225 -1.22 -10.51 -10.47
CA ILE A 225 -1.69 -9.12 -10.33
C ILE A 225 -0.57 -8.13 -10.01
N ILE A 226 0.62 -8.61 -9.66
CA ILE A 226 1.73 -7.74 -9.27
C ILE A 226 2.57 -7.29 -10.47
N ARG A 227 3.19 -6.13 -10.34
CA ARG A 227 4.12 -5.62 -11.35
C ARG A 227 5.38 -6.48 -11.42
N PHE A 228 5.97 -6.60 -12.59
CA PHE A 228 7.28 -7.23 -12.77
C PHE A 228 8.37 -6.28 -12.29
N PHE A 229 8.98 -6.64 -11.15
CA PHE A 229 10.02 -5.85 -10.48
C PHE A 229 10.92 -6.77 -9.66
N TYR A 230 11.98 -7.31 -10.28
CA TYR A 230 12.80 -8.38 -9.68
C TYR A 230 14.29 -8.34 -10.05
N LEU A 231 14.73 -7.44 -10.95
CA LEU A 231 16.15 -7.30 -11.32
C LEU A 231 16.93 -6.35 -10.40
N ASN A 232 16.45 -6.13 -9.19
CA ASN A 232 17.06 -5.24 -8.23
C ASN A 232 17.27 -5.94 -6.88
N ASN A 233 18.22 -5.44 -6.09
CA ASN A 233 18.56 -5.97 -4.77
C ASN A 233 17.82 -5.23 -3.62
N ARG A 234 16.68 -4.63 -3.88
CA ARG A 234 15.91 -3.91 -2.85
C ARG A 234 14.93 -4.84 -2.15
N ASN A 235 14.56 -4.51 -0.92
CA ASN A 235 13.48 -5.20 -0.21
C ASN A 235 12.14 -5.18 -0.97
N SER A 236 11.97 -4.23 -1.91
CA SER A 236 10.79 -4.13 -2.78
C SER A 236 10.81 -5.10 -3.96
N ASN A 237 11.86 -5.92 -4.10
CA ASN A 237 11.96 -6.98 -5.11
C ASN A 237 10.79 -7.97 -4.96
N LYS A 238 10.04 -8.19 -6.03
CA LYS A 238 8.83 -9.02 -6.03
C LYS A 238 9.10 -10.50 -6.29
N ARG A 239 10.32 -10.84 -6.67
CA ARG A 239 10.75 -12.20 -6.99
C ARG A 239 9.87 -12.88 -8.06
N ASN A 240 9.46 -12.11 -9.08
CA ASN A 240 8.71 -12.66 -10.20
C ASN A 240 9.48 -13.73 -10.99
N ASP A 241 10.80 -13.73 -10.90
CA ASP A 241 11.68 -14.76 -11.43
C ASP A 241 11.36 -16.15 -10.85
N ILE A 242 11.11 -16.22 -9.55
CA ILE A 242 10.72 -17.46 -8.85
C ILE A 242 9.35 -17.94 -9.35
N MET A 243 8.37 -17.01 -9.43
CA MET A 243 7.02 -17.33 -9.94
C MET A 243 7.09 -17.92 -11.36
N ILE A 244 7.78 -17.25 -12.28
CA ILE A 244 7.88 -17.68 -13.68
C ILE A 244 8.53 -19.05 -13.77
N LYS A 245 9.65 -19.27 -13.07
CA LYS A 245 10.33 -20.57 -13.01
C LYS A 245 9.42 -21.68 -12.47
N GLY A 246 8.75 -21.44 -11.36
CA GLY A 246 7.85 -22.42 -10.74
C GLY A 246 6.64 -22.75 -11.61
N ILE A 247 6.04 -21.77 -12.31
CA ILE A 247 4.98 -22.04 -13.29
C ILE A 247 5.53 -22.89 -14.45
N GLY A 248 6.73 -22.58 -14.95
CA GLY A 248 7.37 -23.38 -16.02
C GLY A 248 7.62 -24.82 -15.59
N SER A 249 8.12 -25.06 -14.38
CA SER A 249 8.27 -26.39 -13.80
C SER A 249 6.93 -27.12 -13.70
N PHE A 250 5.89 -26.46 -13.18
CA PHE A 250 4.54 -26.99 -13.10
C PHE A 250 4.00 -27.47 -14.46
N LEU A 251 4.12 -26.64 -15.51
CA LEU A 251 3.67 -27.00 -16.86
C LEU A 251 4.40 -28.24 -17.40
N LYS A 252 5.71 -28.30 -17.19
CA LYS A 252 6.56 -29.39 -17.65
C LYS A 252 6.29 -30.71 -16.89
N THR A 253 6.30 -30.64 -15.55
CA THR A 253 6.12 -31.84 -14.69
C THR A 253 4.77 -32.50 -14.89
N ASN A 254 3.70 -31.71 -15.04
CA ASN A 254 2.36 -32.21 -15.22
C ASN A 254 2.00 -32.45 -16.70
N LYS A 255 2.95 -32.25 -17.64
CA LYS A 255 2.76 -32.46 -19.10
C LYS A 255 1.52 -31.71 -19.62
N ILE A 256 1.36 -30.47 -19.20
CA ILE A 256 0.19 -29.64 -19.51
C ILE A 256 0.11 -29.32 -21.00
N ASN A 257 -1.04 -29.60 -21.62
CA ASN A 257 -1.32 -29.26 -23.01
C ASN A 257 -1.94 -27.87 -23.15
N LEU A 258 -1.85 -27.29 -24.35
CA LEU A 258 -2.52 -26.04 -24.68
C LEU A 258 -4.05 -26.18 -24.50
N GLY A 259 -4.62 -25.20 -23.78
CA GLY A 259 -6.04 -25.16 -23.44
C GLY A 259 -6.39 -25.73 -22.06
N GLU A 260 -5.49 -26.50 -21.41
CA GLU A 260 -5.70 -27.00 -20.03
C GLU A 260 -5.37 -25.94 -18.97
N VAL A 261 -4.44 -25.05 -19.27
CA VAL A 261 -4.00 -23.95 -18.40
C VAL A 261 -4.04 -22.64 -19.17
N GLU A 262 -4.49 -21.59 -18.50
CA GLU A 262 -4.42 -20.21 -18.96
C GLU A 262 -3.67 -19.38 -17.92
N ILE A 263 -2.73 -18.54 -18.36
CA ILE A 263 -1.96 -17.65 -17.49
C ILE A 263 -2.32 -16.21 -17.87
N ILE A 264 -2.78 -15.43 -16.92
CA ILE A 264 -3.11 -14.01 -17.13
C ILE A 264 -2.07 -13.16 -16.45
N PHE A 265 -1.32 -12.39 -17.26
CA PHE A 265 -0.33 -11.42 -16.80
C PHE A 265 -0.70 -10.02 -17.29
N PHE A 266 -0.42 -8.99 -16.47
CA PHE A 266 -0.59 -7.60 -16.84
C PHE A 266 0.72 -6.97 -17.32
N ASN A 267 0.65 -6.17 -18.39
CA ASN A 267 1.78 -5.39 -18.91
C ASN A 267 2.15 -4.25 -17.95
N LYS A 268 2.80 -4.58 -16.83
CA LYS A 268 3.07 -3.66 -15.74
C LYS A 268 4.41 -3.97 -15.05
N GLY A 269 5.24 -2.95 -14.87
CA GLY A 269 6.49 -3.06 -14.12
C GLY A 269 7.72 -2.69 -14.93
N GLU A 270 8.78 -2.35 -14.21
CA GLU A 270 10.04 -1.88 -14.80
C GLU A 270 10.80 -3.00 -15.52
N ASP A 271 10.63 -4.26 -15.06
CA ASP A 271 11.32 -5.44 -15.57
C ASP A 271 10.45 -6.28 -16.53
N LEU A 272 9.40 -5.66 -17.12
CA LEU A 272 8.44 -6.35 -17.99
C LEU A 272 9.12 -7.04 -19.19
N ALA A 273 10.09 -6.37 -19.83
CA ALA A 273 10.80 -6.93 -20.98
C ALA A 273 11.54 -8.22 -20.60
N ALA A 274 12.33 -8.16 -19.54
CA ALA A 274 13.05 -9.32 -19.00
C ALA A 274 12.10 -10.45 -18.54
N ALA A 275 10.93 -10.09 -17.99
CA ALA A 275 9.92 -11.08 -17.62
C ALA A 275 9.36 -11.82 -18.83
N LYS A 276 9.13 -11.15 -19.96
CA LYS A 276 8.70 -11.79 -21.21
C LYS A 276 9.76 -12.74 -21.76
N GLU A 277 11.02 -12.36 -21.72
CA GLU A 277 12.15 -13.22 -22.11
C GLU A 277 12.24 -14.46 -21.19
N LEU A 278 12.11 -14.27 -19.89
CA LEU A 278 12.13 -15.37 -18.93
C LEU A 278 10.94 -16.32 -19.13
N CYS A 279 9.73 -15.79 -19.41
CA CYS A 279 8.56 -16.59 -19.76
C CYS A 279 8.81 -17.45 -21.01
N ASN A 280 9.44 -16.89 -22.03
CA ASN A 280 9.79 -17.63 -23.24
C ASN A 280 10.79 -18.77 -22.93
N LEU A 281 11.84 -18.46 -22.15
CA LEU A 281 12.86 -19.43 -21.76
C LEU A 281 12.27 -20.64 -21.00
N HIS A 282 11.24 -20.39 -20.18
CA HIS A 282 10.56 -21.43 -19.39
C HIS A 282 9.32 -22.02 -20.08
N GLY A 283 9.05 -21.70 -21.36
CA GLY A 283 7.98 -22.29 -22.15
C GLY A 283 6.56 -21.79 -21.80
N LEU A 284 6.43 -20.66 -21.10
CA LEU A 284 5.12 -20.13 -20.70
C LEU A 284 4.39 -19.40 -21.83
N THR A 285 5.11 -18.89 -22.82
CA THR A 285 4.58 -17.96 -23.85
C THR A 285 3.27 -18.44 -24.48
N PRO A 286 3.08 -19.72 -24.87
CA PRO A 286 1.85 -20.16 -25.49
C PRO A 286 0.62 -20.17 -24.57
N PHE A 287 0.84 -20.15 -23.25
CA PHE A 287 -0.20 -20.20 -22.22
C PHE A 287 -0.60 -18.81 -21.72
N ILE A 288 0.20 -17.75 -22.02
CA ILE A 288 0.02 -16.42 -21.41
C ILE A 288 -0.89 -15.54 -22.27
N LYS A 289 -1.88 -14.95 -21.60
CA LYS A 289 -2.66 -13.81 -22.07
C LYS A 289 -2.16 -12.53 -21.40
N TRP A 290 -1.38 -11.73 -22.13
CA TRP A 290 -0.93 -10.42 -21.69
C TRP A 290 -2.09 -9.41 -21.78
N LYS A 291 -2.43 -8.78 -20.65
CA LYS A 291 -3.49 -7.77 -20.54
C LYS A 291 -2.90 -6.38 -20.26
N PRO A 292 -3.55 -5.31 -20.70
CA PRO A 292 -3.19 -3.95 -20.24
C PRO A 292 -3.40 -3.83 -18.74
N GLN A 293 -2.78 -2.83 -18.11
CA GLN A 293 -3.06 -2.50 -16.73
C GLN A 293 -4.52 -2.04 -16.61
N VAL A 294 -5.22 -2.54 -15.60
CA VAL A 294 -6.64 -2.28 -15.33
C VAL A 294 -6.82 -1.52 -14.01
N SER A 295 -7.99 -0.95 -13.80
CA SER A 295 -8.41 -0.37 -12.51
C SER A 295 -8.61 -1.47 -11.46
N VAL A 296 -8.70 -1.07 -10.17
CA VAL A 296 -8.98 -2.02 -9.08
C VAL A 296 -10.39 -2.62 -9.23
N GLU A 297 -11.34 -1.85 -9.75
CA GLU A 297 -12.70 -2.30 -10.01
C GLU A 297 -12.74 -3.39 -11.09
N GLU A 298 -12.05 -3.17 -12.21
CA GLU A 298 -11.94 -4.16 -13.28
C GLU A 298 -11.14 -5.40 -12.84
N LEU A 299 -10.20 -5.24 -11.91
CA LEU A 299 -9.41 -6.35 -11.37
C LEU A 299 -10.29 -7.40 -10.67
N SER A 300 -11.41 -6.98 -10.06
CA SER A 300 -12.37 -7.90 -9.42
C SER A 300 -12.89 -8.98 -10.39
N LEU A 301 -13.10 -8.64 -11.66
CA LEU A 301 -13.56 -9.58 -12.71
C LEU A 301 -12.52 -10.67 -13.00
N TYR A 302 -11.23 -10.31 -12.92
CA TYR A 302 -10.15 -11.28 -13.09
C TYR A 302 -10.05 -12.22 -11.90
N PHE A 303 -10.26 -11.73 -10.68
CA PHE A 303 -10.34 -12.61 -9.50
C PHE A 303 -11.53 -13.58 -9.58
N GLU A 304 -12.67 -13.14 -10.12
CA GLU A 304 -13.83 -14.00 -10.31
C GLU A 304 -13.56 -15.15 -11.30
N SER A 305 -12.68 -14.92 -12.28
CA SER A 305 -12.41 -15.85 -13.37
C SER A 305 -11.16 -16.72 -13.16
N CYS A 306 -10.33 -16.47 -12.13
CA CYS A 306 -9.14 -17.26 -11.88
C CYS A 306 -9.39 -18.39 -10.87
N ASP A 307 -8.54 -19.42 -10.90
CA ASP A 307 -8.50 -20.50 -9.91
C ASP A 307 -7.52 -20.21 -8.79
N VAL A 308 -6.41 -19.53 -9.11
CA VAL A 308 -5.36 -19.15 -8.19
C VAL A 308 -4.76 -17.81 -8.58
N ALA A 309 -4.44 -16.98 -7.58
CA ALA A 309 -3.75 -15.72 -7.79
C ALA A 309 -2.34 -15.75 -7.18
N PHE A 310 -1.46 -14.95 -7.75
CA PHE A 310 -0.13 -14.66 -7.18
C PHE A 310 -0.06 -13.27 -6.60
N ASP A 311 0.60 -13.14 -5.45
CA ASP A 311 1.25 -11.92 -5.00
C ASP A 311 2.76 -12.14 -4.96
N GLN A 312 3.49 -11.24 -4.35
CA GLN A 312 4.95 -11.28 -4.32
C GLN A 312 5.51 -12.48 -3.53
N LEU A 313 6.61 -13.03 -4.03
CA LEU A 313 7.40 -14.06 -3.37
C LEU A 313 8.63 -13.46 -2.64
N GLY A 314 8.77 -12.12 -2.69
CA GLY A 314 9.79 -11.35 -1.97
C GLY A 314 9.43 -11.12 -0.50
N GLU A 315 10.21 -10.24 0.16
CA GLU A 315 10.14 -10.06 1.62
C GLU A 315 9.12 -9.01 2.09
N GLN A 316 8.42 -8.38 1.16
CA GLN A 316 7.43 -7.35 1.52
C GLN A 316 6.06 -7.93 1.86
N TRP A 317 5.17 -7.04 2.27
CA TRP A 317 3.80 -7.38 2.63
C TRP A 317 2.95 -7.77 1.42
N VAL A 318 2.10 -8.78 1.61
CA VAL A 318 1.08 -9.21 0.65
C VAL A 318 -0.04 -8.17 0.66
N GLY A 319 -0.10 -7.33 -0.37
CA GLY A 319 -1.07 -6.23 -0.46
C GLY A 319 -2.25 -6.56 -1.36
N ALA A 320 -2.00 -6.55 -2.66
CA ALA A 320 -3.05 -6.74 -3.66
C ALA A 320 -3.63 -8.17 -3.67
N GLY A 321 -2.84 -9.16 -3.24
CA GLY A 321 -3.29 -10.54 -3.09
C GLY A 321 -4.45 -10.73 -2.11
N LEU A 322 -4.57 -9.85 -1.10
CA LEU A 322 -5.69 -9.92 -0.17
C LEU A 322 -7.05 -9.71 -0.84
N PHE A 323 -7.10 -8.99 -1.97
CA PHE A 323 -8.34 -8.85 -2.76
C PHE A 323 -8.77 -10.16 -3.42
N SER A 324 -7.79 -10.98 -3.89
CA SER A 324 -8.09 -12.32 -4.39
C SER A 324 -8.62 -13.24 -3.28
N MET A 325 -8.02 -13.17 -2.10
CA MET A 325 -8.48 -13.89 -0.92
C MET A 325 -9.90 -13.49 -0.53
N LEU A 326 -10.24 -12.18 -0.56
CA LEU A 326 -11.62 -11.71 -0.34
C LEU A 326 -12.63 -12.28 -1.32
N THR A 327 -12.23 -12.41 -2.59
CA THR A 327 -13.09 -13.02 -3.62
C THR A 327 -13.22 -14.54 -3.47
N GLY A 328 -12.46 -15.15 -2.57
CA GLY A 328 -12.48 -16.58 -2.32
C GLY A 328 -11.53 -17.37 -3.23
N ARG A 329 -10.36 -16.83 -3.51
CA ARG A 329 -9.31 -17.51 -4.30
C ARG A 329 -8.11 -17.83 -3.44
N PRO A 330 -7.50 -19.01 -3.62
CA PRO A 330 -6.17 -19.30 -3.09
C PRO A 330 -5.16 -18.26 -3.59
N LEU A 331 -4.26 -17.87 -2.70
CA LEU A 331 -3.17 -16.95 -3.00
C LEU A 331 -1.84 -17.66 -2.80
N ILE A 332 -1.01 -17.74 -3.86
CA ILE A 332 0.38 -18.18 -3.75
C ILE A 332 1.26 -16.95 -3.54
N ALA A 333 1.94 -16.87 -2.43
CA ALA A 333 2.79 -15.74 -2.06
C ALA A 333 3.76 -16.09 -0.93
N ASN A 334 4.73 -15.21 -0.66
CA ASN A 334 5.41 -15.19 0.63
C ASN A 334 4.54 -14.45 1.65
N GLY A 335 3.70 -15.18 2.36
CA GLY A 335 2.77 -14.65 3.36
C GLY A 335 3.44 -14.21 4.66
N ARG A 336 4.76 -14.35 4.82
CA ARG A 336 5.53 -13.97 6.00
C ARG A 336 4.91 -14.48 7.32
N PRO A 337 4.68 -15.81 7.45
CA PRO A 337 4.00 -16.37 8.61
C PRO A 337 4.69 -16.00 9.93
N GLU A 338 6.02 -15.93 9.94
CA GLU A 338 6.84 -15.56 11.11
C GLU A 338 6.51 -14.16 11.68
N ILE A 339 5.84 -13.29 10.90
CA ILE A 339 5.41 -11.95 11.30
C ILE A 339 3.90 -11.95 11.55
N PHE A 340 3.12 -12.40 10.57
CA PHE A 340 1.66 -12.22 10.60
C PHE A 340 0.97 -13.14 11.59
N GLU A 341 1.44 -14.37 11.81
CA GLU A 341 0.89 -15.27 12.83
C GLU A 341 1.02 -14.71 14.25
N LYS A 342 2.10 -13.96 14.52
CA LYS A 342 2.28 -13.28 15.83
C LYS A 342 1.29 -12.13 16.03
N ILE A 343 0.89 -11.45 14.95
CA ILE A 343 0.00 -10.28 15.02
C ILE A 343 -1.45 -10.73 15.04
N THR A 344 -1.80 -11.73 14.23
CA THR A 344 -3.17 -12.23 14.09
C THR A 344 -3.51 -13.35 15.06
N ASN A 345 -2.49 -13.98 15.66
CA ASN A 345 -2.62 -15.20 16.46
C ASN A 345 -3.34 -16.34 15.69
N GLU A 346 -3.13 -16.38 14.38
CA GLU A 346 -3.78 -17.32 13.46
C GLU A 346 -2.85 -17.65 12.30
N VAL A 347 -2.83 -18.93 11.88
CA VAL A 347 -2.10 -19.37 10.69
C VAL A 347 -2.78 -18.81 9.44
N SER A 348 -2.02 -18.11 8.62
CA SER A 348 -2.53 -17.55 7.37
C SER A 348 -2.82 -18.67 6.36
N PRO A 349 -3.99 -18.66 5.67
CA PRO A 349 -4.31 -19.62 4.62
C PRO A 349 -3.61 -19.36 3.28
N VAL A 350 -2.63 -18.44 3.25
CA VAL A 350 -1.80 -18.20 2.07
C VAL A 350 -1.04 -19.49 1.72
N CYS A 351 -1.09 -19.89 0.44
CA CYS A 351 -0.27 -20.96 -0.12
C CYS A 351 1.19 -20.47 -0.14
N GLN A 352 1.89 -20.71 0.97
CA GLN A 352 3.22 -20.18 1.23
C GLN A 352 4.23 -20.67 0.22
N ALA A 353 4.93 -19.76 -0.46
CA ALA A 353 6.00 -20.06 -1.39
C ALA A 353 7.09 -18.98 -1.38
N LYS A 354 8.35 -19.41 -1.37
CA LYS A 354 9.58 -18.58 -1.49
C LYS A 354 10.52 -19.11 -2.58
N THR A 355 10.29 -20.31 -3.08
CA THR A 355 11.09 -21.00 -4.08
C THR A 355 10.25 -21.43 -5.27
N ALA A 356 10.90 -21.73 -6.40
CA ALA A 356 10.20 -22.19 -7.60
C ALA A 356 9.56 -23.59 -7.37
N ASP A 357 10.19 -24.43 -6.56
CA ASP A 357 9.69 -25.77 -6.24
C ASP A 357 8.42 -25.70 -5.39
N GLU A 358 8.35 -24.75 -4.42
CA GLU A 358 7.14 -24.51 -3.63
C GLU A 358 5.99 -23.98 -4.50
N VAL A 359 6.30 -23.11 -5.48
CA VAL A 359 5.30 -22.64 -6.47
C VAL A 359 4.78 -23.80 -7.30
N GLU A 360 5.68 -24.66 -7.84
CA GLU A 360 5.30 -25.86 -8.58
C GLU A 360 4.41 -26.78 -7.74
N LEU A 361 4.80 -27.05 -6.50
CA LEU A 361 4.07 -27.92 -5.57
C LEU A 361 2.63 -27.41 -5.36
N TRP A 362 2.45 -26.12 -5.06
CA TRP A 362 1.11 -25.55 -4.86
C TRP A 362 0.27 -25.57 -6.13
N LEU A 363 0.84 -25.22 -7.28
CA LEU A 363 0.13 -25.26 -8.56
C LEU A 363 -0.30 -26.70 -8.89
N THR A 364 0.59 -27.68 -8.74
CA THR A 364 0.27 -29.11 -8.96
C THR A 364 -0.84 -29.56 -8.03
N LYS A 365 -0.77 -29.22 -6.74
CA LYS A 365 -1.79 -29.58 -5.75
C LYS A 365 -3.16 -28.99 -6.09
N LEU A 366 -3.22 -27.69 -6.43
CA LEU A 366 -4.48 -27.02 -6.80
C LEU A 366 -5.02 -27.51 -8.16
N TYR A 367 -4.15 -27.85 -9.09
CA TYR A 367 -4.53 -28.39 -10.40
C TYR A 367 -5.12 -29.78 -10.31
N THR A 368 -4.50 -30.68 -9.54
CA THR A 368 -4.93 -32.09 -9.40
C THR A 368 -6.06 -32.27 -8.39
N GLN A 369 -6.17 -31.39 -7.40
CA GLN A 369 -7.17 -31.46 -6.31
C GLN A 369 -8.03 -30.20 -6.30
N ARG A 370 -8.88 -30.01 -7.31
CA ARG A 370 -9.67 -28.81 -7.57
C ARG A 370 -10.57 -28.39 -6.40
N HIS A 371 -11.04 -29.31 -5.57
CA HIS A 371 -11.82 -28.99 -4.37
C HIS A 371 -11.09 -28.08 -3.38
N LEU A 372 -9.75 -28.15 -3.33
CA LEU A 372 -8.93 -27.28 -2.49
C LEU A 372 -9.04 -25.80 -2.86
N ILE A 373 -9.36 -25.47 -4.11
CA ILE A 373 -9.57 -24.08 -4.54
C ILE A 373 -10.71 -23.46 -3.72
N THR A 374 -11.81 -24.18 -3.58
CA THR A 374 -12.97 -23.74 -2.80
C THR A 374 -12.68 -23.72 -1.30
N GLU A 375 -12.03 -24.75 -0.79
CA GLU A 375 -11.71 -24.88 0.64
C GLU A 375 -10.76 -23.76 1.10
N ILE A 376 -9.60 -23.64 0.45
CA ILE A 376 -8.61 -22.60 0.76
C ILE A 376 -9.18 -21.21 0.48
N GLY A 377 -9.96 -21.04 -0.60
CA GLY A 377 -10.58 -19.76 -0.94
C GLY A 377 -11.56 -19.28 0.11
N LYS A 378 -12.39 -20.14 0.71
CA LYS A 378 -13.27 -19.82 1.83
C LYS A 378 -12.48 -19.43 3.07
N ALA A 379 -11.49 -20.24 3.46
CA ALA A 379 -10.61 -19.94 4.59
C ALA A 379 -9.86 -18.60 4.40
N SER A 380 -9.40 -18.32 3.16
CA SER A 380 -8.75 -17.08 2.79
C SER A 380 -9.67 -15.86 3.01
N ARG A 381 -10.91 -15.93 2.54
CA ARG A 381 -11.89 -14.87 2.74
C ARG A 381 -12.15 -14.61 4.23
N GLU A 382 -12.42 -15.67 5.00
CA GLU A 382 -12.70 -15.55 6.43
C GLU A 382 -11.53 -14.93 7.17
N TYR A 383 -10.30 -15.33 6.87
CA TYR A 383 -9.09 -14.75 7.43
C TYR A 383 -8.99 -13.23 7.15
N VAL A 384 -9.21 -12.83 5.90
CA VAL A 384 -9.14 -11.40 5.53
C VAL A 384 -10.27 -10.60 6.20
N LEU A 385 -11.49 -11.13 6.25
CA LEU A 385 -12.62 -10.47 6.94
C LEU A 385 -12.35 -10.27 8.44
N ARG A 386 -11.69 -11.22 9.12
CA ARG A 386 -11.35 -11.08 10.53
C ARG A 386 -10.26 -10.05 10.78
N HIS A 387 -9.19 -10.07 9.98
CA HIS A 387 -7.97 -9.31 10.30
C HIS A 387 -7.81 -8.02 9.51
N TYR A 388 -8.37 -7.94 8.29
CA TYR A 388 -8.14 -6.84 7.36
C TYR A 388 -9.43 -6.08 6.98
N ASN A 389 -10.51 -6.25 7.74
CA ASN A 389 -11.70 -5.43 7.57
C ASN A 389 -11.40 -3.98 7.96
N LEU A 390 -11.86 -3.05 7.12
CA LEU A 390 -11.71 -1.61 7.35
C LEU A 390 -12.27 -1.18 8.72
N ASP A 391 -13.35 -1.78 9.15
CA ASP A 391 -13.97 -1.46 10.45
C ASP A 391 -13.03 -1.68 11.62
N ASN A 392 -12.14 -2.67 11.57
CA ASN A 392 -11.12 -2.88 12.60
C ASN A 392 -10.17 -1.68 12.69
N THR A 393 -9.71 -1.19 11.55
CA THR A 393 -8.86 0.02 11.46
C THR A 393 -9.61 1.25 11.95
N VAL A 394 -10.83 1.47 11.49
CA VAL A 394 -11.68 2.62 11.88
C VAL A 394 -11.96 2.59 13.39
N ASN A 395 -12.30 1.42 13.95
CA ASN A 395 -12.51 1.24 15.39
C ASN A 395 -11.25 1.58 16.20
N TYR A 396 -10.07 1.16 15.71
CA TYR A 396 -8.81 1.49 16.37
C TYR A 396 -8.58 3.01 16.44
N PHE A 397 -8.83 3.73 15.33
CA PHE A 397 -8.74 5.19 15.29
C PHE A 397 -9.81 5.85 16.16
N ALA A 398 -11.05 5.38 16.10
CA ALA A 398 -12.15 5.90 16.93
C ALA A 398 -11.84 5.79 18.42
N ASN A 399 -11.41 4.62 18.87
CA ASN A 399 -11.01 4.38 20.26
C ASN A 399 -9.83 5.26 20.68
N PHE A 400 -8.84 5.41 19.80
CA PHE A 400 -7.70 6.29 20.05
C PHE A 400 -8.15 7.75 20.28
N PHE A 401 -9.03 8.28 19.44
CA PHE A 401 -9.53 9.66 19.59
C PHE A 401 -10.43 9.84 20.81
N GLN A 402 -11.31 8.88 21.11
CA GLN A 402 -12.17 8.93 22.29
C GLN A 402 -11.37 8.92 23.60
N GLN A 403 -10.36 8.05 23.72
CA GLN A 403 -9.50 7.98 24.89
C GLN A 403 -8.73 9.28 25.16
N ASN A 404 -8.26 9.94 24.09
CA ASN A 404 -7.51 11.18 24.23
C ASN A 404 -8.39 12.43 24.39
N ASN A 405 -9.67 12.37 23.98
CA ASN A 405 -10.61 13.46 24.24
C ASN A 405 -10.99 13.56 25.71
N ASN A 406 -11.15 12.42 26.39
CA ASN A 406 -11.50 12.38 27.80
C ASN A 406 -10.37 12.86 28.72
N THR A 407 -9.11 12.69 28.31
CA THR A 407 -7.93 13.18 29.05
C THR A 407 -7.70 14.70 28.91
N ALA A 408 -8.29 15.36 27.91
CA ALA A 408 -8.20 16.81 27.73
C ALA A 408 -9.27 17.59 28.51
N ILE A 409 -10.27 16.91 29.08
CA ILE A 409 -11.38 17.49 29.84
C ILE A 409 -11.19 17.26 31.35
N ALA A 410 -10.31 16.36 31.76
CA ALA A 410 -9.93 16.11 33.16
C ALA A 410 -8.65 16.89 33.50
#